data_31e20b16906876dc00403f966a0d668c
#
_entry.id   31e20b16906876dc00403f966a0d668c
#
_cell.length_a   1.000
_cell.length_b   1.000
_cell.length_c   1.000
_cell.angle_alpha   90.00
_cell.angle_beta   90.00
_cell.angle_gamma   90.00
#
_symmetry.space_group_name_H-M   'P 1'
#
loop_
_entity.id
_entity.type
_entity.pdbx_description
1 polymer ?
#
loop_
_entity_poly.entity_id
_entity_poly.type
_entity_poly.pdbx_seq_one_letter_code
_entity_poly.pdbx_strand_id
1 'polypeptide(L)'
;VYPITLEQISPEIFLWIPDPAAVKTVYKNLKEQNSNLPFPFWAKVWASSKAMVSFLQEEPHWIKNKIVLEIGAGIGLPSFSIANKTSNIIISDYDREAVALANKNIAHLNLSNCKALVLDWNDIPEHIIADTILLSDTNYNPTDFDALVISITKFLNIGCNIVLATPNRITTNPFIEKLNGFIHKTKNYSIIEGALEKEIAVFVLKK
;
A
#
# COMPACT_ATOMS: atom_id res chain seq x y z
N VAL A 1 -21.47 1.27 0.49
CA VAL A 1 -20.61 1.72 -0.64
C VAL A 1 -20.35 3.21 -0.48
N TYR A 2 -19.11 3.62 -0.47
CA TYR A 2 -18.71 5.03 -0.39
C TYR A 2 -18.89 5.70 -1.77
N PRO A 3 -19.39 6.96 -1.83
CA PRO A 3 -19.34 7.74 -3.05
C PRO A 3 -17.90 7.87 -3.55
N ILE A 4 -17.71 7.85 -4.86
CA ILE A 4 -16.39 7.96 -5.47
C ILE A 4 -16.32 9.16 -6.40
N THR A 5 -15.15 9.77 -6.48
CA THR A 5 -14.82 10.87 -7.38
C THR A 5 -13.57 10.53 -8.19
N LEU A 6 -13.43 11.11 -9.37
CA LEU A 6 -12.22 10.98 -10.18
C LEU A 6 -11.29 12.12 -9.83
N GLU A 7 -10.12 11.79 -9.27
CA GLU A 7 -9.14 12.79 -8.84
C GLU A 7 -7.81 12.64 -9.57
N GLN A 8 -7.21 13.76 -9.89
CA GLN A 8 -5.84 13.81 -10.41
C GLN A 8 -4.87 13.65 -9.25
N ILE A 9 -4.24 12.48 -9.16
CA ILE A 9 -3.29 12.15 -8.08
C ILE A 9 -1.86 12.53 -8.44
N SER A 10 -1.52 12.50 -9.72
CA SER A 10 -0.27 13.01 -10.29
C SER A 10 -0.55 13.61 -11.67
N PRO A 11 0.40 14.31 -12.31
CA PRO A 11 0.19 14.93 -13.63
C PRO A 11 -0.39 13.98 -14.70
N GLU A 12 -0.07 12.68 -14.60
CA GLU A 12 -0.44 11.69 -15.62
C GLU A 12 -1.46 10.66 -15.11
N ILE A 13 -1.84 10.70 -13.81
CA ILE A 13 -2.66 9.64 -13.20
C ILE A 13 -3.91 10.23 -12.58
N PHE A 14 -5.06 9.81 -13.12
CA PHE A 14 -6.38 10.06 -12.56
C PHE A 14 -6.93 8.75 -12.00
N LEU A 15 -7.32 8.75 -10.73
CA LEU A 15 -7.91 7.58 -10.06
C LEU A 15 -9.30 7.90 -9.54
N TRP A 16 -10.18 6.93 -9.66
CA TRP A 16 -11.38 6.89 -8.85
C TRP A 16 -10.98 6.64 -7.41
N ILE A 17 -11.38 7.53 -6.52
CA ILE A 17 -11.15 7.39 -5.07
C ILE A 17 -12.47 7.64 -4.32
N PRO A 18 -12.64 7.12 -3.10
CA PRO A 18 -13.75 7.54 -2.25
C PRO A 18 -13.70 9.05 -2.03
N ASP A 19 -14.87 9.71 -2.14
CA ASP A 19 -14.97 11.16 -1.93
C ASP A 19 -14.52 11.52 -0.52
N PRO A 20 -13.39 12.24 -0.33
CA PRO A 20 -12.84 12.54 0.98
C PRO A 20 -13.81 13.32 1.88
N ALA A 21 -14.68 14.14 1.29
CA ALA A 21 -15.68 14.90 2.02
C ALA A 21 -16.81 14.01 2.56
N ALA A 22 -17.14 12.94 1.83
CA ALA A 22 -18.22 12.02 2.19
C ALA A 22 -17.79 10.90 3.14
N VAL A 23 -16.54 10.44 3.09
CA VAL A 23 -16.06 9.23 3.81
C VAL A 23 -16.43 9.26 5.30
N LYS A 24 -16.15 10.35 6.01
CA LYS A 24 -16.42 10.44 7.45
C LYS A 24 -17.92 10.37 7.77
N THR A 25 -18.75 11.06 6.98
CA THR A 25 -20.20 11.11 7.17
C THR A 25 -20.82 9.75 6.90
N VAL A 26 -20.45 9.13 5.79
CA VAL A 26 -20.94 7.79 5.41
C VAL A 26 -20.51 6.76 6.46
N TYR A 27 -19.24 6.77 6.88
CA TYR A 27 -18.75 5.89 7.93
C TYR A 27 -19.55 6.05 9.24
N LYS A 28 -19.81 7.30 9.68
CA LYS A 28 -20.60 7.57 10.89
C LYS A 28 -21.98 6.93 10.80
N ASN A 29 -22.70 7.14 9.72
CA ASN A 29 -24.03 6.58 9.49
C ASN A 29 -24.03 5.04 9.47
N LEU A 30 -23.02 4.43 8.85
CA LEU A 30 -22.86 2.98 8.81
C LEU A 30 -22.51 2.41 10.19
N LYS A 31 -21.70 3.11 10.96
CA LYS A 31 -21.29 2.71 12.31
C LYS A 31 -22.45 2.78 13.31
N GLU A 32 -23.40 3.68 13.12
CA GLU A 32 -24.65 3.71 13.92
C GLU A 32 -25.49 2.43 13.72
N GLN A 33 -25.41 1.81 12.53
CA GLN A 33 -26.11 0.56 12.20
C GLN A 33 -25.30 -0.68 12.60
N ASN A 34 -23.97 -0.57 12.61
CA ASN A 34 -23.06 -1.64 13.00
C ASN A 34 -21.89 -1.06 13.83
N SER A 35 -22.02 -1.13 15.15
CA SER A 35 -21.03 -0.58 16.09
C SER A 35 -19.62 -1.18 15.96
N ASN A 36 -19.49 -2.38 15.38
CA ASN A 36 -18.22 -3.07 15.16
C ASN A 36 -17.55 -2.74 13.82
N LEU A 37 -18.19 -1.89 12.99
CA LEU A 37 -17.62 -1.52 11.69
C LEU A 37 -16.27 -0.81 11.88
N PRO A 38 -15.17 -1.33 11.30
CA PRO A 38 -13.87 -0.66 11.36
C PRO A 38 -13.88 0.62 10.49
N PHE A 39 -13.02 1.58 10.83
CA PHE A 39 -12.83 2.74 9.97
C PHE A 39 -12.20 2.32 8.64
N PRO A 40 -12.68 2.83 7.48
CA PRO A 40 -12.17 2.44 6.17
C PRO A 40 -10.83 3.11 5.86
N PHE A 41 -9.75 2.65 6.49
CA PHE A 41 -8.40 3.20 6.27
C PHE A 41 -7.96 3.11 4.83
N TRP A 42 -8.48 2.13 4.07
CA TRP A 42 -8.24 1.94 2.66
C TRP A 42 -8.76 3.10 1.79
N ALA A 43 -9.74 3.87 2.29
CA ALA A 43 -10.45 4.90 1.53
C ALA A 43 -9.69 6.24 1.40
N LYS A 44 -8.40 6.26 1.75
CA LYS A 44 -7.58 7.48 1.73
C LYS A 44 -6.23 7.23 1.07
N VAL A 45 -5.73 8.25 0.33
CA VAL A 45 -4.33 8.29 -0.11
C VAL A 45 -3.45 8.75 1.06
N TRP A 46 -2.58 7.88 1.54
CA TRP A 46 -1.70 8.16 2.67
C TRP A 46 -0.37 8.77 2.23
N ALA A 47 0.27 9.54 3.10
CA ALA A 47 1.58 10.14 2.83
C ALA A 47 2.64 9.08 2.49
N SER A 48 2.59 7.90 3.13
CA SER A 48 3.51 6.79 2.87
C SER A 48 3.42 6.27 1.43
N SER A 49 2.21 6.23 0.84
CA SER A 49 2.06 5.82 -0.57
C SER A 49 2.68 6.85 -1.54
N LYS A 50 2.60 8.14 -1.23
CA LYS A 50 3.25 9.21 -2.02
C LYS A 50 4.78 9.12 -1.91
N ALA A 51 5.33 8.91 -0.71
CA ALA A 51 6.76 8.71 -0.50
C ALA A 51 7.27 7.47 -1.23
N MET A 52 6.52 6.36 -1.20
CA MET A 52 6.85 5.15 -1.95
C MET A 52 6.89 5.41 -3.45
N VAL A 53 5.94 6.15 -4.01
CA VAL A 53 5.96 6.53 -5.43
C VAL A 53 7.23 7.31 -5.76
N SER A 54 7.58 8.33 -4.97
CA SER A 54 8.81 9.11 -5.16
C SER A 54 10.04 8.21 -5.13
N PHE A 55 10.14 7.31 -4.15
CA PHE A 55 11.24 6.36 -4.04
C PHE A 55 11.34 5.45 -5.28
N LEU A 56 10.24 4.86 -5.73
CA LEU A 56 10.21 3.94 -6.88
C LEU A 56 10.46 4.63 -8.21
N GLN A 57 10.17 5.93 -8.32
CA GLN A 57 10.55 6.75 -9.47
C GLN A 57 12.05 7.02 -9.54
N GLU A 58 12.68 7.30 -8.39
CA GLU A 58 14.12 7.55 -8.27
C GLU A 58 14.95 6.26 -8.39
N GLU A 59 14.40 5.14 -7.93
CA GLU A 59 15.09 3.84 -7.92
C GLU A 59 14.27 2.74 -8.60
N PRO A 60 14.01 2.88 -9.92
CA PRO A 60 13.13 1.97 -10.65
C PRO A 60 13.65 0.54 -10.74
N HIS A 61 14.91 0.28 -10.46
CA HIS A 61 15.51 -1.07 -10.51
C HIS A 61 14.86 -2.05 -9.51
N TRP A 62 14.20 -1.54 -8.47
CA TRP A 62 13.46 -2.39 -7.53
C TRP A 62 12.19 -2.98 -8.12
N ILE A 63 11.65 -2.37 -9.19
CA ILE A 63 10.36 -2.76 -9.80
C ILE A 63 10.43 -2.99 -11.31
N LYS A 64 11.45 -2.49 -11.99
CA LYS A 64 11.53 -2.56 -13.45
C LYS A 64 11.58 -3.99 -13.96
N ASN A 65 10.63 -4.34 -14.84
CA ASN A 65 10.45 -5.67 -15.43
C ASN A 65 10.27 -6.79 -14.40
N LYS A 66 9.73 -6.47 -13.22
CA LYS A 66 9.48 -7.41 -12.13
C LYS A 66 8.00 -7.69 -11.95
N ILE A 67 7.69 -8.80 -11.29
CA ILE A 67 6.37 -9.09 -10.72
C ILE A 67 6.30 -8.40 -9.36
N VAL A 68 5.35 -7.50 -9.21
CA VAL A 68 5.17 -6.72 -7.97
C VAL A 68 3.86 -7.11 -7.29
N LEU A 69 3.90 -7.30 -5.99
CA LEU A 69 2.72 -7.46 -5.14
C LEU A 69 2.64 -6.29 -4.17
N GLU A 70 1.56 -5.55 -4.18
CA GLU A 70 1.23 -4.58 -3.14
C GLU A 70 0.23 -5.19 -2.16
N ILE A 71 0.58 -5.22 -0.87
CA ILE A 71 -0.24 -5.76 0.21
C ILE A 71 -0.79 -4.61 1.05
N GLY A 72 -2.09 -4.63 1.34
CA GLY A 72 -2.76 -3.53 2.04
C GLY A 72 -2.77 -2.26 1.19
N ALA A 73 -3.05 -2.42 -0.10
CA ALA A 73 -2.89 -1.37 -1.11
C ALA A 73 -3.86 -0.18 -0.92
N GLY A 74 -5.02 -0.41 -0.28
CA GLY A 74 -6.07 0.59 -0.23
C GLY A 74 -6.45 1.09 -1.62
N ILE A 75 -6.15 2.35 -1.93
CA ILE A 75 -6.38 2.94 -3.25
C ILE A 75 -5.40 2.41 -4.32
N GLY A 76 -4.24 1.88 -3.92
CA GLY A 76 -3.26 1.28 -4.83
C GLY A 76 -2.40 2.32 -5.57
N LEU A 77 -2.21 3.52 -5.02
CA LEU A 77 -1.44 4.58 -5.67
C LEU A 77 -0.02 4.13 -6.10
N PRO A 78 0.79 3.45 -5.28
CA PRO A 78 2.10 2.94 -5.70
C PRO A 78 2.00 2.05 -6.93
N SER A 79 1.12 1.04 -6.92
CA SER A 79 0.92 0.10 -8.02
C SER A 79 0.54 0.80 -9.32
N PHE A 80 -0.43 1.70 -9.30
CA PHE A 80 -0.85 2.43 -10.50
C PHE A 80 0.25 3.34 -11.04
N SER A 81 1.09 3.92 -10.17
CA SER A 81 2.18 4.82 -10.56
C SER A 81 3.35 4.12 -11.24
N ILE A 82 3.48 2.81 -11.07
CA ILE A 82 4.59 2.01 -11.62
C ILE A 82 4.16 1.01 -12.70
N ALA A 83 2.87 0.95 -13.03
CA ALA A 83 2.31 -0.08 -13.90
C ALA A 83 3.02 -0.20 -15.25
N ASN A 84 3.44 0.91 -15.83
CA ASN A 84 4.17 0.95 -17.10
C ASN A 84 5.65 0.52 -17.02
N LYS A 85 6.18 0.28 -15.82
CA LYS A 85 7.59 -0.10 -15.59
C LYS A 85 7.75 -1.55 -15.15
N THR A 86 6.68 -2.22 -14.78
CA THR A 86 6.66 -3.58 -14.22
C THR A 86 6.20 -4.60 -15.27
N SER A 87 6.56 -5.87 -15.08
CA SER A 87 6.02 -6.95 -15.93
C SER A 87 4.56 -7.27 -15.56
N ASN A 88 4.30 -7.46 -14.26
CA ASN A 88 2.96 -7.71 -13.72
C ASN A 88 2.82 -7.07 -12.34
N ILE A 89 1.59 -6.68 -11.99
CA ILE A 89 1.24 -6.17 -10.66
C ILE A 89 0.04 -6.92 -10.11
N ILE A 90 0.16 -7.32 -8.85
CA ILE A 90 -0.94 -7.78 -8.02
C ILE A 90 -1.21 -6.70 -6.97
N ILE A 91 -2.39 -6.07 -7.05
CA ILE A 91 -2.85 -5.08 -6.08
C ILE A 91 -3.72 -5.82 -5.08
N SER A 92 -3.37 -5.82 -3.79
CA SER A 92 -4.14 -6.59 -2.83
C SER A 92 -4.50 -5.82 -1.57
N ASP A 93 -5.69 -6.10 -1.09
CA ASP A 93 -6.20 -5.63 0.19
C ASP A 93 -7.12 -6.70 0.80
N TYR A 94 -7.28 -6.71 2.13
CA TYR A 94 -8.25 -7.59 2.76
C TYR A 94 -9.69 -7.05 2.60
N ASP A 95 -9.84 -5.74 2.38
CA ASP A 95 -11.13 -5.11 2.19
C ASP A 95 -11.63 -5.27 0.75
N ARG A 96 -12.80 -5.88 0.60
CA ARG A 96 -13.42 -6.14 -0.71
C ARG A 96 -13.80 -4.87 -1.46
N GLU A 97 -14.13 -3.78 -0.75
CA GLU A 97 -14.46 -2.49 -1.40
C GLU A 97 -13.19 -1.84 -1.98
N ALA A 98 -12.05 -1.94 -1.28
CA ALA A 98 -10.75 -1.51 -1.80
C ALA A 98 -10.39 -2.27 -3.08
N VAL A 99 -10.54 -3.60 -3.08
CA VAL A 99 -10.28 -4.45 -4.27
C VAL A 99 -11.24 -4.14 -5.42
N ALA A 100 -12.52 -3.89 -5.14
CA ALA A 100 -13.49 -3.49 -6.16
C ALA A 100 -13.11 -2.14 -6.80
N LEU A 101 -12.65 -1.18 -5.98
CA LEU A 101 -12.16 0.10 -6.46
C LEU A 101 -10.88 -0.04 -7.29
N ALA A 102 -9.95 -0.89 -6.86
CA ALA A 102 -8.74 -1.19 -7.62
C ALA A 102 -9.07 -1.78 -9.00
N ASN A 103 -10.01 -2.73 -9.10
CA ASN A 103 -10.48 -3.27 -10.38
C ASN A 103 -11.10 -2.19 -11.28
N LYS A 104 -11.86 -1.26 -10.69
CA LYS A 104 -12.41 -0.11 -11.44
C LYS A 104 -11.29 0.77 -12.01
N ASN A 105 -10.25 1.03 -11.23
CA ASN A 105 -9.10 1.82 -11.67
C ASN A 105 -8.25 1.08 -12.72
N ILE A 106 -8.06 -0.23 -12.59
CA ILE A 106 -7.41 -1.06 -13.62
C ILE A 106 -8.13 -0.92 -14.97
N ALA A 107 -9.46 -1.04 -14.96
CA ALA A 107 -10.28 -0.88 -16.17
C ALA A 107 -10.21 0.56 -16.71
N HIS A 108 -10.32 1.57 -15.85
CA HIS A 108 -10.25 2.98 -16.23
C HIS A 108 -8.92 3.36 -16.89
N LEU A 109 -7.81 2.83 -16.39
CA LEU A 109 -6.46 3.08 -16.89
C LEU A 109 -6.05 2.12 -18.02
N ASN A 110 -6.91 1.17 -18.42
CA ASN A 110 -6.65 0.13 -19.43
C ASN A 110 -5.35 -0.68 -19.16
N LEU A 111 -5.11 -1.06 -17.90
CA LEU A 111 -3.91 -1.78 -17.49
C LEU A 111 -4.08 -3.29 -17.66
N SER A 112 -3.45 -3.87 -18.67
CA SER A 112 -3.52 -5.31 -18.96
C SER A 112 -2.58 -6.17 -18.09
N ASN A 113 -1.58 -5.56 -17.47
CA ASN A 113 -0.58 -6.21 -16.61
C ASN A 113 -0.91 -6.11 -15.12
N CYS A 114 -2.08 -5.59 -14.76
CA CYS A 114 -2.52 -5.44 -13.38
C CYS A 114 -3.72 -6.32 -13.07
N LYS A 115 -3.76 -6.88 -11.86
CA LYS A 115 -4.94 -7.56 -11.30
C LYS A 115 -5.11 -7.19 -9.84
N ALA A 116 -6.36 -7.12 -9.36
CA ALA A 116 -6.66 -6.88 -7.97
C ALA A 116 -7.23 -8.14 -7.30
N LEU A 117 -6.77 -8.47 -6.08
CA LEU A 117 -7.15 -9.66 -5.32
C LEU A 117 -7.45 -9.31 -3.87
N VAL A 118 -8.44 -10.00 -3.30
CA VAL A 118 -8.65 -9.97 -1.84
C VAL A 118 -7.60 -10.90 -1.21
N LEU A 119 -6.68 -10.33 -0.43
CA LEU A 119 -5.66 -11.09 0.29
C LEU A 119 -5.55 -10.59 1.73
N ASP A 120 -5.49 -11.55 2.65
CA ASP A 120 -5.08 -11.32 4.03
C ASP A 120 -3.58 -11.64 4.15
N TRP A 121 -2.78 -10.74 4.71
CA TRP A 121 -1.34 -11.00 4.93
C TRP A 121 -1.07 -12.14 5.92
N ASN A 122 -2.06 -12.54 6.72
CA ASN A 122 -1.96 -13.71 7.59
C ASN A 122 -2.05 -15.03 6.84
N ASP A 123 -2.67 -15.03 5.64
CA ASP A 123 -2.93 -16.23 4.85
C ASP A 123 -2.73 -15.96 3.35
N ILE A 124 -1.50 -15.66 2.96
CA ILE A 124 -1.16 -15.46 1.55
C ILE A 124 -0.95 -16.82 0.89
N PRO A 125 -1.71 -17.15 -0.18
CA PRO A 125 -1.58 -18.42 -0.87
C PRO A 125 -0.19 -18.63 -1.47
N GLU A 126 0.35 -19.85 -1.38
CA GLU A 126 1.70 -20.19 -1.86
C GLU A 126 1.92 -19.97 -3.37
N HIS A 127 0.84 -20.00 -4.16
CA HIS A 127 0.92 -19.74 -5.60
C HIS A 127 1.10 -18.26 -5.96
N ILE A 128 1.04 -17.34 -4.98
CA ILE A 128 1.32 -15.93 -5.19
C ILE A 128 2.83 -15.75 -5.23
N ILE A 129 3.33 -15.43 -6.43
CA ILE A 129 4.75 -15.19 -6.69
C ILE A 129 4.97 -13.71 -6.96
N ALA A 130 6.01 -13.14 -6.38
CA ALA A 130 6.46 -11.78 -6.63
C ALA A 130 7.97 -11.66 -6.48
N ASP A 131 8.57 -10.74 -7.23
CA ASP A 131 9.99 -10.35 -7.09
C ASP A 131 10.15 -9.24 -6.06
N THR A 132 9.14 -8.37 -5.96
CA THR A 132 9.12 -7.23 -5.04
C THR A 132 7.75 -7.07 -4.41
N ILE A 133 7.75 -6.90 -3.08
CA ILE A 133 6.57 -6.61 -2.28
C ILE A 133 6.56 -5.13 -1.90
N LEU A 134 5.42 -4.48 -2.04
CA LEU A 134 5.22 -3.11 -1.57
C LEU A 134 4.30 -3.11 -0.35
N LEU A 135 4.71 -2.40 0.69
CA LEU A 135 3.97 -2.22 1.95
C LEU A 135 3.94 -0.73 2.29
N SER A 136 2.77 -0.11 2.22
CA SER A 136 2.60 1.32 2.45
C SER A 136 1.68 1.59 3.62
N ASP A 137 2.24 2.06 4.75
CA ASP A 137 1.52 2.34 6.02
C ASP A 137 0.73 1.13 6.56
N THR A 138 1.20 -0.10 6.33
CA THR A 138 0.53 -1.34 6.77
C THR A 138 0.80 -1.64 8.25
N ASN A 139 1.84 -1.06 8.83
CA ASN A 139 2.27 -1.26 10.22
C ASN A 139 1.71 -0.18 11.18
N TYR A 140 0.42 0.11 11.08
CA TYR A 140 -0.24 1.12 11.93
C TYR A 140 -0.81 0.57 13.24
N ASN A 141 -1.10 -0.74 13.29
CA ASN A 141 -1.67 -1.40 14.46
C ASN A 141 -0.64 -2.33 15.12
N PRO A 142 -0.19 -2.07 16.35
CA PRO A 142 0.81 -2.89 17.04
C PRO A 142 0.39 -4.37 17.22
N THR A 143 -0.90 -4.68 17.28
CA THR A 143 -1.38 -6.07 17.42
C THR A 143 -1.06 -6.93 16.20
N ASP A 144 -0.83 -6.31 15.04
CA ASP A 144 -0.60 -7.00 13.78
C ASP A 144 0.90 -7.15 13.44
N PHE A 145 1.79 -6.54 14.26
CA PHE A 145 3.22 -6.49 13.98
C PHE A 145 3.85 -7.88 13.84
N ASP A 146 3.55 -8.81 14.73
CA ASP A 146 4.14 -10.16 14.69
C ASP A 146 3.71 -10.91 13.43
N ALA A 147 2.44 -10.85 13.09
CA ALA A 147 1.91 -11.48 11.88
C ALA A 147 2.52 -10.89 10.61
N LEU A 148 2.63 -9.56 10.56
CA LEU A 148 3.23 -8.86 9.41
C LEU A 148 4.73 -9.17 9.28
N VAL A 149 5.48 -9.23 10.39
CA VAL A 149 6.91 -9.63 10.41
C VAL A 149 7.08 -11.07 9.91
N ILE A 150 6.21 -12.00 10.33
CA ILE A 150 6.22 -13.40 9.84
C ILE A 150 6.01 -13.43 8.33
N SER A 151 5.03 -12.70 7.83
CA SER A 151 4.72 -12.63 6.39
C SER A 151 5.89 -12.03 5.60
N ILE A 152 6.44 -10.91 6.05
CA ILE A 152 7.64 -10.27 5.48
C ILE A 152 8.81 -11.26 5.42
N THR A 153 9.08 -11.95 6.52
CA THR A 153 10.20 -12.88 6.61
C THR A 153 10.04 -14.07 5.66
N LYS A 154 8.82 -14.58 5.46
CA LYS A 154 8.55 -15.63 4.47
C LYS A 154 8.96 -15.18 3.05
N PHE A 155 8.55 -13.98 2.63
CA PHE A 155 8.91 -13.45 1.33
C PHE A 155 10.41 -13.20 1.18
N LEU A 156 11.07 -12.65 2.19
CA LEU A 156 12.52 -12.46 2.20
C LEU A 156 13.26 -13.80 2.06
N ASN A 157 12.76 -14.85 2.71
CA ASN A 157 13.38 -16.19 2.66
C ASN A 157 13.31 -16.86 1.28
N ILE A 158 12.34 -16.50 0.44
CA ILE A 158 12.24 -16.97 -0.95
C ILE A 158 12.88 -15.99 -1.95
N GLY A 159 13.59 -14.96 -1.47
CA GLY A 159 14.38 -14.05 -2.31
C GLY A 159 13.65 -12.81 -2.81
N CYS A 160 12.43 -12.53 -2.34
CA CYS A 160 11.73 -11.28 -2.66
C CYS A 160 12.44 -10.08 -2.03
N ASN A 161 12.41 -8.93 -2.72
CA ASN A 161 12.73 -7.65 -2.10
C ASN A 161 11.45 -7.05 -1.51
N ILE A 162 11.58 -6.28 -0.43
CA ILE A 162 10.43 -5.59 0.16
C ILE A 162 10.72 -4.10 0.22
N VAL A 163 9.80 -3.29 -0.25
CA VAL A 163 9.82 -1.84 -0.09
C VAL A 163 8.70 -1.47 0.90
N LEU A 164 9.11 -1.01 2.07
CA LEU A 164 8.21 -0.61 3.15
C LEU A 164 8.28 0.90 3.35
N ALA A 165 7.16 1.59 3.20
CA ALA A 165 7.03 3.01 3.52
C ALA A 165 6.15 3.20 4.76
N THR A 166 6.67 3.92 5.76
CA THR A 166 5.96 4.14 7.02
C THR A 166 6.28 5.53 7.60
N PRO A 167 5.30 6.21 8.22
CA PRO A 167 5.58 7.43 8.95
C PRO A 167 6.55 7.19 10.11
N ASN A 168 7.37 8.18 10.37
CA ASN A 168 8.34 8.14 11.46
C ASN A 168 7.61 8.34 12.80
N ARG A 169 7.04 7.26 13.36
CA ARG A 169 6.27 7.25 14.61
C ARG A 169 7.02 6.43 15.66
N ILE A 170 7.03 6.90 16.91
CA ILE A 170 7.61 6.13 18.02
C ILE A 170 6.96 4.75 18.13
N THR A 171 5.65 4.65 17.88
CA THR A 171 4.89 3.39 17.92
C THR A 171 5.29 2.36 16.88
N THR A 172 5.99 2.76 15.81
CA THR A 172 6.45 1.84 14.75
C THR A 172 7.86 1.31 14.99
N ASN A 173 8.64 1.90 15.93
CA ASN A 173 10.00 1.47 16.20
C ASN A 173 10.11 -0.02 16.55
N PRO A 174 9.28 -0.62 17.43
CA PRO A 174 9.37 -2.04 17.74
C PRO A 174 9.17 -2.95 16.53
N PHE A 175 8.38 -2.51 15.54
CA PHE A 175 8.20 -3.24 14.29
C PHE A 175 9.47 -3.18 13.43
N ILE A 176 10.06 -1.98 13.27
CA ILE A 176 11.27 -1.79 12.48
C ILE A 176 12.45 -2.52 13.11
N GLU A 177 12.58 -2.50 14.46
CA GLU A 177 13.63 -3.23 15.19
C GLU A 177 13.62 -4.73 14.88
N LYS A 178 12.46 -5.36 14.74
CA LYS A 178 12.34 -6.78 14.35
C LYS A 178 12.85 -7.06 12.93
N LEU A 179 12.93 -6.04 12.08
CA LEU A 179 13.37 -6.14 10.69
C LEU A 179 14.80 -5.64 10.45
N ASN A 180 15.49 -5.13 11.50
CA ASN A 180 16.82 -4.51 11.38
C ASN A 180 17.83 -5.37 10.62
N GLY A 181 17.83 -6.68 10.82
CA GLY A 181 18.74 -7.61 10.14
C GLY A 181 18.54 -7.72 8.62
N PHE A 182 17.44 -7.21 8.09
CA PHE A 182 17.10 -7.25 6.67
C PHE A 182 17.17 -5.88 6.00
N ILE A 183 17.38 -4.79 6.74
CA ILE A 183 17.42 -3.44 6.18
C ILE A 183 18.65 -3.29 5.30
N HIS A 184 18.45 -3.22 4.00
CA HIS A 184 19.48 -2.98 3.00
C HIS A 184 19.67 -1.48 2.73
N LYS A 185 18.59 -0.71 2.74
CA LYS A 185 18.58 0.74 2.45
C LYS A 185 17.46 1.44 3.20
N THR A 186 17.72 2.68 3.59
CA THR A 186 16.70 3.60 4.15
C THR A 186 16.79 4.94 3.46
N LYS A 187 15.65 5.53 3.13
CA LYS A 187 15.54 6.89 2.61
C LYS A 187 14.35 7.60 3.23
N ASN A 188 14.53 8.86 3.62
CA ASN A 188 13.48 9.67 4.23
C ASN A 188 12.90 10.66 3.22
N TYR A 189 11.60 10.90 3.32
CA TYR A 189 10.84 11.84 2.50
C TYR A 189 9.97 12.70 3.39
N SER A 190 9.95 14.00 3.09
CA SER A 190 9.00 14.93 3.66
C SER A 190 7.80 15.09 2.72
N ILE A 191 6.61 14.73 3.18
CA ILE A 191 5.37 14.75 2.40
C ILE A 191 4.39 15.75 3.01
N ILE A 192 3.97 16.72 2.21
CA ILE A 192 2.95 17.68 2.62
C ILE A 192 1.57 17.06 2.47
N GLU A 193 0.81 17.01 3.56
CA GLU A 193 -0.58 16.56 3.61
C GLU A 193 -1.45 17.65 4.26
N GLY A 194 -2.15 18.43 3.44
CA GLY A 194 -2.85 19.63 3.89
C GLY A 194 -1.87 20.70 4.41
N ALA A 195 -2.02 21.10 5.67
CA ALA A 195 -1.11 22.05 6.34
C ALA A 195 0.02 21.35 7.13
N LEU A 196 0.09 20.03 7.11
CA LEU A 196 1.04 19.26 7.90
C LEU A 196 2.12 18.65 7.02
N GLU A 197 3.35 18.73 7.47
CA GLU A 197 4.50 18.03 6.93
C GLU A 197 4.69 16.71 7.68
N LYS A 198 4.85 15.61 6.95
CA LYS A 198 5.02 14.27 7.51
C LYS A 198 6.31 13.67 7.02
N GLU A 199 7.15 13.26 7.97
CA GLU A 199 8.35 12.50 7.70
C GLU A 199 8.01 11.02 7.50
N ILE A 200 8.38 10.51 6.33
CA ILE A 200 8.14 9.12 5.93
C ILE A 200 9.47 8.45 5.66
N ALA A 201 9.73 7.35 6.37
CA ALA A 201 10.87 6.49 6.07
C ALA A 201 10.46 5.41 5.05
N VAL A 202 11.27 5.23 4.02
CA VAL A 202 11.16 4.14 3.06
C VAL A 202 12.35 3.21 3.28
N PHE A 203 12.06 1.97 3.61
CA PHE A 203 13.03 0.90 3.82
C PHE A 203 13.00 -0.07 2.65
N VAL A 204 14.17 -0.47 2.18
CA VAL A 204 14.32 -1.65 1.33
C VAL A 204 14.85 -2.78 2.20
N LEU A 205 14.09 -3.87 2.28
CA LEU A 205 14.49 -5.07 3.00
C LEU A 205 14.91 -6.13 1.98
N LYS A 206 16.01 -6.81 2.29
CA LYS A 206 16.60 -7.88 1.48
C LYS A 206 17.33 -8.87 2.39
N LYS A 207 17.36 -10.14 1.98
CA LYS A 207 18.16 -11.19 2.61
C LYS A 207 19.49 -11.35 1.89
#